data_c37a160dd2e367b5bfbaa73450da5d0d
#
_entry.id   c37a160dd2e367b5bfbaa73450da5d0d
#
_cell.length_a   1.000
_cell.length_b   1.000
_cell.length_c   1.000
_cell.angle_alpha   90.00
_cell.angle_beta   90.00
_cell.angle_gamma   90.00
#
_symmetry.space_group_name_H-M   'P 1'
#
loop_
_entity.id
_entity.type
_entity.pdbx_description
1 polymer ?
#
loop_
_entity_poly.entity_id
_entity_poly.type
_entity_poly.pdbx_seq_one_letter_code
_entity_poly.pdbx_strand_id
1 'polypeptide(L)'
;MRVVWTRTALRGIARAYDYLLQFNPGAAMQMADALRAAGDSLERFPHRGRLVRGTGMRELVSVSPYIIRYRVEGDEVRILRVRHSARRPTDP
;
A
#
# COMPACT_ATOMS: atom_id res chain seq x y z
N MET A 1 15.78 -2.83 6.78
CA MET A 1 15.30 -3.65 5.64
C MET A 1 15.12 -2.80 4.41
N ARG A 2 15.25 -3.40 3.24
CA ARG A 2 15.04 -2.71 1.97
C ARG A 2 13.57 -2.82 1.58
N VAL A 3 12.94 -1.71 1.20
CA VAL A 3 11.56 -1.70 0.72
C VAL A 3 11.57 -1.70 -0.81
N VAL A 4 10.87 -2.65 -1.40
CA VAL A 4 10.71 -2.76 -2.85
C VAL A 4 9.25 -2.56 -3.21
N TRP A 5 8.96 -1.52 -3.97
CA TRP A 5 7.64 -1.25 -4.51
C TRP A 5 7.48 -1.98 -5.85
N THR A 6 6.56 -2.92 -5.89
CA THR A 6 6.26 -3.58 -7.18
C THR A 6 5.53 -2.62 -8.10
N ARG A 7 5.58 -2.91 -9.39
CA ARG A 7 4.86 -2.11 -10.38
C ARG A 7 3.36 -2.11 -10.10
N THR A 8 2.81 -3.25 -9.70
CA THR A 8 1.38 -3.36 -9.34
C THR A 8 1.02 -2.44 -8.19
N ALA A 9 1.87 -2.36 -7.17
CA ALA A 9 1.63 -1.49 -6.03
C ALA A 9 1.66 -0.01 -6.44
N LEU A 10 2.64 0.37 -7.25
CA LEU A 10 2.73 1.75 -7.75
C LEU A 10 1.53 2.13 -8.62
N ARG A 11 1.03 1.20 -9.43
CA ARG A 11 -0.20 1.41 -10.21
C ARG A 11 -1.41 1.62 -9.31
N GLY A 12 -1.45 0.93 -8.16
CA GLY A 12 -2.52 1.12 -7.19
C GLY A 12 -2.56 2.54 -6.65
N ILE A 13 -1.39 3.10 -6.32
CA ILE A 13 -1.29 4.51 -5.90
C ILE A 13 -1.73 5.43 -7.03
N ALA A 14 -1.27 5.16 -8.25
CA ALA A 14 -1.61 6.00 -9.40
C ALA A 14 -3.11 6.02 -9.67
N ARG A 15 -3.78 4.87 -9.56
CA ARG A 15 -5.25 4.80 -9.74
C ARG A 15 -5.98 5.60 -8.68
N ALA A 16 -5.55 5.48 -7.43
CA ALA A 16 -6.16 6.23 -6.34
C ALA A 16 -5.96 7.73 -6.55
N TYR A 17 -4.78 8.12 -6.97
CA TYR A 17 -4.46 9.50 -7.27
C TYR A 17 -5.34 10.03 -8.40
N ASP A 18 -5.42 9.32 -9.52
CA ASP A 18 -6.21 9.73 -10.67
C ASP A 18 -7.68 9.90 -10.32
N TYR A 19 -8.21 9.00 -9.50
CA TYR A 19 -9.60 9.08 -9.06
C TYR A 19 -9.86 10.35 -8.24
N LEU A 20 -9.03 10.59 -7.21
CA LEU A 20 -9.20 11.75 -6.35
C LEU A 20 -8.91 13.07 -7.05
N LEU A 21 -8.02 13.04 -8.04
CA LEU A 21 -7.65 14.24 -8.80
C LEU A 21 -8.86 14.91 -9.44
N GLN A 22 -9.86 14.13 -9.82
CA GLN A 22 -11.09 14.65 -10.43
C GLN A 22 -11.91 15.52 -9.45
N PHE A 23 -11.76 15.30 -8.15
CA PHE A 23 -12.59 15.95 -7.15
C PHE A 23 -11.82 16.94 -6.30
N ASN A 24 -10.58 16.60 -5.93
CA ASN A 24 -9.78 17.40 -5.03
C ASN A 24 -8.29 17.15 -5.28
N PRO A 25 -7.63 17.98 -6.11
CA PRO A 25 -6.22 17.79 -6.44
C PRO A 25 -5.30 17.80 -5.22
N GLY A 26 -5.56 18.64 -4.24
CA GLY A 26 -4.76 18.71 -3.02
C GLY A 26 -4.83 17.42 -2.22
N ALA A 27 -6.04 16.88 -2.07
CA ALA A 27 -6.25 15.61 -1.37
C ALA A 27 -5.60 14.44 -2.11
N ALA A 28 -5.63 14.47 -3.44
CA ALA A 28 -5.00 13.44 -4.25
C ALA A 28 -3.50 13.38 -3.97
N MET A 29 -2.84 14.53 -3.94
CA MET A 29 -1.42 14.62 -3.68
C MET A 29 -1.07 14.15 -2.27
N GLN A 30 -1.84 14.63 -1.27
CA GLN A 30 -1.62 14.24 0.13
C GLN A 30 -1.78 12.73 0.32
N MET A 31 -2.79 12.15 -0.29
CA MET A 31 -3.04 10.72 -0.20
C MET A 31 -1.91 9.91 -0.81
N ALA A 32 -1.45 10.29 -2.00
CA ALA A 32 -0.35 9.60 -2.67
C ALA A 32 0.93 9.66 -1.84
N ASP A 33 1.24 10.84 -1.31
CA ASP A 33 2.42 11.03 -0.46
C ASP A 33 2.31 10.21 0.83
N ALA A 34 1.12 10.19 1.44
CA ALA A 34 0.89 9.44 2.67
C ALA A 34 1.03 7.92 2.45
N LEU A 35 0.52 7.40 1.34
CA LEU A 35 0.66 5.99 0.99
C LEU A 35 2.11 5.62 0.78
N ARG A 36 2.85 6.47 0.07
CA ARG A 36 4.26 6.22 -0.18
C ARG A 36 5.06 6.23 1.12
N ALA A 37 4.80 7.21 1.99
CA ALA A 37 5.47 7.30 3.28
C ALA A 37 5.13 6.11 4.19
N ALA A 38 3.87 5.66 4.18
CA ALA A 38 3.45 4.51 4.97
C ALA A 38 4.18 3.24 4.52
N GLY A 39 4.27 3.01 3.22
CA GLY A 39 5.01 1.87 2.69
C GLY A 39 6.50 1.95 3.03
N ASP A 40 7.09 3.12 2.87
CA ASP A 40 8.52 3.30 3.16
C ASP A 40 8.84 3.11 4.64
N SER A 41 7.88 3.36 5.54
CA SER A 41 8.06 3.15 6.98
C SER A 41 8.32 1.69 7.33
N LEU A 42 7.97 0.76 6.45
CA LEU A 42 8.18 -0.67 6.65
C LEU A 42 9.66 -1.05 6.64
N GLU A 43 10.52 -0.19 6.15
CA GLU A 43 11.96 -0.37 6.27
C GLU A 43 12.38 -0.51 7.73
N ARG A 44 11.79 0.29 8.61
CA ARG A 44 12.09 0.29 10.04
C ARG A 44 11.17 -0.63 10.83
N PHE A 45 9.92 -0.75 10.41
CA PHE A 45 8.89 -1.48 11.12
C PHE A 45 8.22 -2.49 10.20
N PRO A 46 8.94 -3.54 9.77
CA PRO A 46 8.40 -4.48 8.77
C PRO A 46 7.19 -5.27 9.23
N HIS A 47 6.99 -5.43 10.53
CA HIS A 47 5.86 -6.19 11.07
C HIS A 47 4.70 -5.29 11.53
N ARG A 48 4.70 -4.03 11.10
CA ARG A 48 3.68 -3.05 11.45
C ARG A 48 2.29 -3.43 10.96
N GLY A 49 2.20 -4.02 9.77
CA GLY A 49 0.92 -4.49 9.23
C GLY A 49 0.49 -5.79 9.88
N ARG A 50 -0.83 -6.02 9.92
CA ARG A 50 -1.36 -7.27 10.48
C ARG A 50 -1.11 -8.43 9.53
N LEU A 51 -0.87 -9.59 10.09
CA LEU A 51 -0.67 -10.81 9.31
C LEU A 51 -2.01 -11.28 8.74
N VAL A 52 -2.03 -11.58 7.43
CA VAL A 52 -3.20 -12.17 6.79
C VAL A 52 -3.10 -13.68 6.91
N ARG A 53 -4.04 -14.26 7.67
CA ARG A 53 -4.02 -15.68 8.02
C ARG A 53 -3.87 -16.56 6.78
N GLY A 54 -2.92 -17.50 6.85
CA GLY A 54 -2.74 -18.52 5.82
C GLY A 54 -2.01 -18.07 4.56
N THR A 55 -1.51 -16.85 4.51
CA THR A 55 -0.91 -16.31 3.29
C THR A 55 0.56 -15.89 3.42
N GLY A 56 1.05 -15.66 4.63
CA GLY A 56 2.37 -15.08 4.83
C GLY A 56 2.47 -13.60 4.45
N MET A 57 1.36 -13.00 4.02
CA MET A 57 1.30 -11.58 3.68
C MET A 57 0.81 -10.76 4.87
N ARG A 58 1.10 -9.45 4.82
CA ARG A 58 0.64 -8.49 5.81
C ARG A 58 -0.13 -7.36 5.15
N GLU A 59 -1.00 -6.72 5.91
CA GLU A 59 -1.77 -5.58 5.43
C GLU A 59 -1.64 -4.41 6.38
N LEU A 60 -1.29 -3.26 5.84
CA LEU A 60 -1.16 -2.00 6.56
C LEU A 60 -2.30 -1.08 6.15
N VAL A 61 -3.07 -0.60 7.14
CA VAL A 61 -4.26 0.22 6.90
C VAL A 61 -4.13 1.65 7.45
N SER A 62 -2.91 2.15 7.58
CA SER A 62 -2.66 3.45 8.20
C SER A 62 -3.15 4.65 7.39
N VAL A 63 -3.45 4.47 6.10
CA VAL A 63 -3.96 5.52 5.21
C VAL A 63 -5.34 5.10 4.71
N SER A 64 -6.32 5.10 5.63
CA SER A 64 -7.69 4.72 5.32
C SER A 64 -8.28 5.60 4.22
N PRO A 65 -9.04 5.05 3.27
CA PRO A 65 -9.54 3.68 3.20
C PRO A 65 -8.66 2.71 2.39
N TYR A 66 -7.40 3.00 2.23
CA TYR A 66 -6.50 2.19 1.41
C TYR A 66 -5.76 1.16 2.23
N ILE A 67 -5.49 0.01 1.62
CA ILE A 67 -4.77 -1.11 2.23
C ILE A 67 -3.50 -1.34 1.43
N ILE A 68 -2.36 -1.40 2.12
CA ILE A 68 -1.07 -1.75 1.54
C ILE A 68 -0.80 -3.20 1.90
N ARG A 69 -0.76 -4.07 0.88
CA ARG A 69 -0.45 -5.49 1.08
C ARG A 69 1.02 -5.71 0.76
N TYR A 70 1.71 -6.41 1.65
CA TYR A 70 3.13 -6.64 1.48
C TYR A 70 3.56 -7.97 2.07
N ARG A 71 4.78 -8.37 1.77
CA ARG A 71 5.40 -9.58 2.30
C ARG A 71 6.82 -9.26 2.75
N VAL A 72 7.22 -9.84 3.88
CA VAL A 72 8.60 -9.74 4.35
C VAL A 72 9.33 -11.00 3.89
N GLU A 73 10.36 -10.85 3.09
CA GLU A 73 11.15 -11.96 2.56
C GLU A 73 12.63 -11.65 2.79
N GLY A 74 13.27 -12.45 3.69
CA GLY A 74 14.67 -12.21 4.03
C GLY A 74 14.86 -10.82 4.61
N ASP A 75 15.71 -10.02 3.98
CA ASP A 75 16.01 -8.65 4.39
C ASP A 75 15.20 -7.61 3.58
N GLU A 76 14.17 -8.03 2.90
CA GLU A 76 13.40 -7.20 1.98
C GLU A 76 11.93 -7.17 2.36
N VAL A 77 11.33 -5.98 2.27
CA VAL A 77 9.88 -5.80 2.32
C VAL A 77 9.41 -5.57 0.89
N ARG A 78 8.61 -6.49 0.38
CA ARG A 78 8.07 -6.38 -0.97
C ARG A 78 6.63 -5.92 -0.90
N ILE A 79 6.37 -4.71 -1.38
CA ILE A 79 5.02 -4.16 -1.40
C ILE A 79 4.33 -4.64 -2.66
N LEU A 80 3.29 -5.46 -2.46
CA LEU A 80 2.65 -6.20 -3.54
C LEU A 80 1.49 -5.45 -4.17
N ARG A 81 0.73 -4.72 -3.35
CA ARG A 81 -0.50 -4.11 -3.82
C ARG A 81 -0.96 -2.97 -2.92
N VAL A 82 -1.55 -1.95 -3.55
CA VAL A 82 -2.29 -0.89 -2.84
C VAL A 82 -3.69 -0.88 -3.43
N ARG A 83 -4.71 -1.02 -2.57
CA ARG A 83 -6.10 -1.07 -3.03
C ARG A 83 -7.03 -0.35 -2.07
N HIS A 84 -8.18 0.05 -2.59
CA HIS A 84 -9.27 0.59 -1.77
C HIS A 84 -9.92 -0.56 -1.00
N SER A 85 -10.20 -0.37 0.29
CA SER A 85 -10.73 -1.43 1.16
C SER A 85 -12.10 -1.95 0.71
N ALA A 86 -12.88 -1.14 0.00
CA ALA A 86 -14.19 -1.54 -0.50
C ALA A 86 -14.12 -2.47 -1.71
N ARG A 87 -12.95 -2.59 -2.35
CA ARG A 87 -12.78 -3.49 -3.50
C ARG A 87 -12.41 -4.87 -3.02
N ARG A 88 -12.91 -5.89 -3.74
CA ARG A 88 -12.58 -7.27 -3.42
C ARG A 88 -11.10 -7.54 -3.73
N PRO A 89 -10.44 -8.40 -2.92
CA PRO A 89 -9.02 -8.71 -3.16
C PRO A 89 -8.73 -9.30 -4.54
N THR A 90 -9.72 -9.92 -5.17
CA THR A 90 -9.57 -10.54 -6.49
C THR A 90 -9.78 -9.56 -7.64
N ASP A 91 -10.24 -8.35 -7.37
CA ASP A 91 -10.43 -7.34 -8.41
C ASP A 91 -9.07 -6.87 -8.92
N PRO A 92 -8.91 -6.72 -10.24
CA PRO A 92 -7.67 -6.24 -10.81
C PRO A 92 -7.37 -4.80 -10.45
#